data_7804decd7c20bfa9c6c9692665c6f00c
#
_entry.id   7804decd7c20bfa9c6c9692665c6f00c
#
_cell.length_a   1.000
_cell.length_b   1.000
_cell.length_c   1.000
_cell.angle_alpha   90.00
_cell.angle_beta   90.00
_cell.angle_gamma   90.00
#
_symmetry.space_group_name_H-M   'P 1'
#
loop_
_entity.id
_entity.type
_entity.pdbx_description
1 polymer ?
#
loop_
_entity_poly.entity_id
_entity_poly.type
_entity_poly.pdbx_seq_one_letter_code
_entity_poly.pdbx_strand_id
1 'polypeptide(L)'
;VFWSVVGFLLLIQLCLGLYSARQLSVTHDEYWHLPVGFLSLETGRFDHDRLNPPLIRSWSALPLLMTSAQSGSPDLSSDPADYGDAFLEANPENYQHYYFLGRCMILLLSCVSGLLLALWTRELFSSQAACFAVFLWVMSPNILASAALGTQDLAITGFFLAVFYCGWKFACLPTWKWSLVTGIVLGLAQLTKYTAILLVPLLLIQWVLVRYKNPETQERPAPKTVVLRWGVLLL
;
A
#
# COMPACT_ATOMS: atom_id res chain seq x y z
N VAL A 1 6.57 27.23 2.70
CA VAL A 1 5.09 27.27 2.56
C VAL A 1 4.55 25.93 2.04
N PHE A 2 5.00 25.41 0.86
CA PHE A 2 4.48 24.17 0.25
C PHE A 2 4.47 22.97 1.22
N TRP A 3 5.62 22.61 1.76
CA TRP A 3 5.74 21.47 2.68
C TRP A 3 4.96 21.66 3.99
N SER A 4 4.83 22.91 4.45
CA SER A 4 4.02 23.21 5.64
C SER A 4 2.52 22.94 5.38
N VAL A 5 2.01 23.29 4.19
CA VAL A 5 0.62 23.01 3.79
C VAL A 5 0.39 21.51 3.64
N VAL A 6 1.29 20.81 2.94
CA VAL A 6 1.19 19.34 2.77
C VAL A 6 1.23 18.64 4.13
N GLY A 7 2.19 19.01 4.99
CA GLY A 7 2.31 18.43 6.34
C GLY A 7 1.08 18.69 7.19
N PHE A 8 0.49 19.89 7.13
CA PHE A 8 -0.74 20.24 7.84
C PHE A 8 -1.94 19.41 7.36
N LEU A 9 -2.10 19.25 6.03
CA LEU A 9 -3.16 18.42 5.47
C LEU A 9 -3.02 16.95 5.89
N LEU A 10 -1.82 16.39 5.82
CA LEU A 10 -1.56 15.00 6.25
C LEU A 10 -1.76 14.83 7.76
N LEU A 11 -1.48 15.86 8.57
CA LEU A 11 -1.79 15.85 10.00
C LEU A 11 -3.30 15.80 10.23
N ILE A 12 -4.09 16.57 9.47
CA ILE A 12 -5.57 16.48 9.52
C ILE A 12 -6.02 15.06 9.21
N GLN A 13 -5.48 14.45 8.12
CA GLN A 13 -5.79 13.05 7.79
C GLN A 13 -5.47 12.10 8.93
N LEU A 14 -4.30 12.26 9.54
CA LEU A 14 -3.86 11.44 10.67
C LEU A 14 -4.82 11.57 11.86
N CYS A 15 -5.20 12.80 12.25
CA CYS A 15 -6.12 13.04 13.35
C CYS A 15 -7.51 12.45 13.09
N LEU A 16 -8.07 12.69 11.89
CA LEU A 16 -9.38 12.15 11.50
C LEU A 16 -9.36 10.62 11.42
N GLY A 17 -8.31 10.05 10.82
CA GLY A 17 -8.14 8.61 10.70
C GLY A 17 -7.97 7.92 12.05
N LEU A 18 -7.16 8.46 12.96
CA LEU A 18 -6.99 7.93 14.32
C LEU A 18 -8.30 8.00 15.13
N TYR A 19 -9.03 9.11 15.00
CA TYR A 19 -10.34 9.24 15.64
C TYR A 19 -11.31 8.16 15.11
N SER A 20 -11.44 8.04 13.78
CA SER A 20 -12.31 7.04 13.15
C SER A 20 -11.90 5.61 13.51
N ALA A 21 -10.61 5.29 13.43
CA ALA A 21 -10.08 3.96 13.74
C ALA A 21 -10.40 3.51 15.17
N ARG A 22 -10.51 4.44 16.12
CA ARG A 22 -10.89 4.15 17.51
C ARG A 22 -12.38 3.90 17.72
N GLN A 23 -13.23 4.49 16.86
CA GLN A 23 -14.70 4.40 17.01
C GLN A 23 -15.30 3.19 16.30
N LEU A 24 -14.59 2.66 15.29
CA LEU A 24 -15.09 1.57 14.47
C LEU A 24 -14.93 0.23 15.18
N SER A 25 -16.01 -0.57 15.17
CA SER A 25 -15.93 -2.00 15.47
C SER A 25 -15.05 -2.73 14.43
N VAL A 26 -14.61 -3.92 14.78
CA VAL A 26 -13.86 -4.78 13.84
C VAL A 26 -14.75 -5.15 12.66
N THR A 27 -14.26 -4.93 11.44
CA THR A 27 -14.99 -5.27 10.22
C THR A 27 -14.72 -6.72 9.81
N HIS A 28 -15.56 -7.25 8.92
CA HIS A 28 -15.50 -8.64 8.48
C HIS A 28 -14.10 -9.00 7.95
N ASP A 29 -13.54 -8.21 7.03
CA ASP A 29 -12.23 -8.50 6.45
C ASP A 29 -11.09 -8.37 7.48
N GLU A 30 -11.14 -7.38 8.36
CA GLU A 30 -10.13 -7.21 9.41
C GLU A 30 -10.08 -8.38 10.36
N TYR A 31 -11.24 -9.03 10.59
CA TYR A 31 -11.41 -10.06 11.60
C TYR A 31 -10.42 -11.21 11.47
N TRP A 32 -10.04 -11.59 10.24
CA TRP A 32 -9.01 -12.61 10.01
C TRP A 32 -7.70 -12.04 9.44
N HIS A 33 -7.72 -10.88 8.75
CA HIS A 33 -6.49 -10.35 8.16
C HIS A 33 -5.41 -10.06 9.19
N LEU A 34 -5.76 -9.42 10.30
CA LEU A 34 -4.81 -9.11 11.35
C LEU A 34 -4.28 -10.37 12.07
N PRO A 35 -5.14 -11.31 12.53
CA PRO A 35 -4.69 -12.57 13.14
C PRO A 35 -3.82 -13.43 12.22
N VAL A 36 -4.23 -13.60 10.96
CA VAL A 36 -3.42 -14.35 9.98
C VAL A 36 -2.07 -13.68 9.73
N GLY A 37 -2.05 -12.34 9.63
CA GLY A 37 -0.81 -11.58 9.51
C GLY A 37 0.12 -11.78 10.71
N PHE A 38 -0.44 -11.75 11.93
CA PHE A 38 0.30 -11.94 13.16
C PHE A 38 0.85 -13.37 13.28
N LEU A 39 0.02 -14.38 13.05
CA LEU A 39 0.46 -15.78 13.04
C LEU A 39 1.54 -16.04 11.99
N SER A 40 1.43 -15.40 10.82
CA SER A 40 2.46 -15.51 9.78
C SER A 40 3.80 -14.94 10.22
N LEU A 41 3.81 -13.84 10.97
CA LEU A 41 5.03 -13.26 11.53
C LEU A 41 5.63 -14.11 12.64
N GLU A 42 4.82 -14.73 13.51
CA GLU A 42 5.28 -15.60 14.59
C GLU A 42 5.86 -16.91 14.07
N THR A 43 5.22 -17.49 13.07
CA THR A 43 5.59 -18.83 12.56
C THR A 43 6.57 -18.79 11.38
N GLY A 44 6.73 -17.65 10.72
CA GLY A 44 7.46 -17.52 9.46
C GLY A 44 6.77 -18.19 8.27
N ARG A 45 5.50 -18.61 8.42
CA ARG A 45 4.72 -19.26 7.38
C ARG A 45 3.67 -18.30 6.82
N PHE A 46 3.58 -18.21 5.50
CA PHE A 46 2.69 -17.28 4.79
C PHE A 46 1.59 -17.98 3.98
N ASP A 47 1.38 -19.27 4.23
CA ASP A 47 0.41 -20.13 3.53
C ASP A 47 -0.89 -20.37 4.33
N HIS A 48 -1.09 -19.67 5.43
CA HIS A 48 -2.27 -19.78 6.30
C HIS A 48 -3.57 -19.34 5.59
N ASP A 49 -3.52 -18.33 4.74
CA ASP A 49 -4.62 -17.92 3.86
C ASP A 49 -4.07 -17.65 2.46
N ARG A 50 -4.52 -18.45 1.49
CA ARG A 50 -4.10 -18.37 0.08
C ARG A 50 -4.96 -17.42 -0.76
N LEU A 51 -6.07 -16.94 -0.20
CA LEU A 51 -7.00 -16.05 -0.91
C LEU A 51 -6.46 -14.61 -1.01
N ASN A 52 -5.60 -14.22 -0.07
CA ASN A 52 -5.05 -12.87 -0.01
C ASN A 52 -3.52 -12.90 0.12
N PRO A 53 -2.80 -12.05 -0.63
CA PRO A 53 -1.36 -11.92 -0.49
C PRO A 53 -0.94 -11.40 0.91
N PRO A 54 0.26 -11.77 1.41
CA PRO A 54 0.60 -11.63 2.82
C PRO A 54 1.09 -10.24 3.26
N LEU A 55 1.50 -9.35 2.33
CA LEU A 55 2.27 -8.15 2.68
C LEU A 55 1.52 -7.24 3.66
N ILE A 56 0.28 -6.88 3.35
CA ILE A 56 -0.42 -5.84 4.13
C ILE A 56 -0.93 -6.37 5.45
N ARG A 57 -1.39 -7.60 5.53
CA ARG A 57 -1.79 -8.19 6.81
C ARG A 57 -0.59 -8.38 7.74
N SER A 58 0.57 -8.79 7.22
CA SER A 58 1.82 -8.83 8.00
C SER A 58 2.27 -7.43 8.41
N TRP A 59 2.18 -6.43 7.50
CA TRP A 59 2.45 -5.03 7.81
C TRP A 59 1.57 -4.50 8.96
N SER A 60 0.26 -4.76 8.89
CA SER A 60 -0.69 -4.35 9.94
C SER A 60 -0.41 -5.02 11.28
N ALA A 61 0.09 -6.25 11.26
CA ALA A 61 0.37 -7.03 12.47
C ALA A 61 1.73 -6.72 13.12
N LEU A 62 2.64 -5.98 12.45
CA LEU A 62 3.96 -5.67 13.01
C LEU A 62 3.94 -5.11 14.44
N PRO A 63 3.04 -4.16 14.80
CA PRO A 63 3.02 -3.64 16.17
C PRO A 63 2.68 -4.69 17.22
N LEU A 64 1.96 -5.75 16.86
CA LEU A 64 1.55 -6.80 17.79
C LEU A 64 2.74 -7.59 18.33
N LEU A 65 3.83 -7.70 17.56
CA LEU A 65 5.08 -8.34 18.00
C LEU A 65 5.71 -7.65 19.24
N MET A 66 5.32 -6.41 19.52
CA MET A 66 5.80 -5.62 20.66
C MET A 66 4.79 -5.59 21.80
N THR A 67 3.72 -6.38 21.74
CA THR A 67 2.65 -6.46 22.74
C THR A 67 2.58 -7.86 23.37
N SER A 68 1.63 -8.07 24.25
CA SER A 68 1.29 -9.38 24.81
C SER A 68 0.22 -10.13 24.01
N ALA A 69 -0.01 -9.74 22.74
CA ALA A 69 -0.95 -10.43 21.87
C ALA A 69 -0.57 -11.91 21.67
N GLN A 70 -1.58 -12.75 21.56
CA GLN A 70 -1.43 -14.18 21.29
C GLN A 70 -2.23 -14.54 20.05
N SER A 71 -1.66 -15.32 19.14
CA SER A 71 -2.36 -15.73 17.91
C SER A 71 -3.50 -16.72 18.17
N GLY A 72 -3.50 -17.35 19.34
CA GLY A 72 -4.41 -18.45 19.65
C GLY A 72 -4.04 -19.75 18.93
N SER A 73 -4.98 -20.70 18.91
CA SER A 73 -4.79 -22.01 18.25
C SER A 73 -5.92 -22.21 17.24
N PRO A 74 -5.85 -21.57 16.07
CA PRO A 74 -6.92 -21.70 15.05
C PRO A 74 -6.97 -23.14 14.53
N ASP A 75 -8.18 -23.61 14.23
CA ASP A 75 -8.33 -24.81 13.42
C ASP A 75 -7.90 -24.50 11.98
N LEU A 76 -6.78 -25.07 11.56
CA LEU A 76 -6.17 -24.81 10.25
C LEU A 76 -6.99 -25.42 9.09
N SER A 77 -8.19 -25.90 9.35
CA SER A 77 -8.87 -26.81 8.42
C SER A 77 -9.56 -26.11 7.25
N SER A 78 -10.00 -24.85 7.29
CA SER A 78 -10.60 -24.23 6.09
C SER A 78 -11.18 -22.82 6.19
N ASP A 79 -11.74 -22.36 7.33
CA ASP A 79 -12.44 -21.08 7.37
C ASP A 79 -11.51 -19.96 7.88
N PRO A 80 -11.30 -18.87 7.12
CA PRO A 80 -10.56 -17.71 7.61
C PRO A 80 -11.11 -17.14 8.94
N ALA A 81 -12.41 -17.31 9.22
CA ALA A 81 -13.02 -16.86 10.46
C ALA A 81 -12.42 -17.53 11.70
N ASP A 82 -11.96 -18.80 11.60
CA ASP A 82 -11.35 -19.53 12.71
C ASP A 82 -10.11 -18.83 13.29
N TYR A 83 -9.36 -18.11 12.44
CA TYR A 83 -8.23 -17.28 12.88
C TYR A 83 -8.69 -16.10 13.72
N GLY A 84 -9.82 -15.48 13.36
CA GLY A 84 -10.43 -14.39 14.12
C GLY A 84 -10.96 -14.85 15.45
N ASP A 85 -11.65 -15.99 15.48
CA ASP A 85 -12.22 -16.60 16.69
C ASP A 85 -11.09 -16.96 17.68
N ALA A 86 -10.07 -17.69 17.22
CA ALA A 86 -8.93 -18.07 18.04
C ALA A 86 -8.19 -16.86 18.60
N PHE A 87 -8.04 -15.79 17.80
CA PHE A 87 -7.41 -14.55 18.25
C PHE A 87 -8.26 -13.81 19.29
N LEU A 88 -9.59 -13.76 19.11
CA LEU A 88 -10.51 -13.16 20.07
C LEU A 88 -10.52 -13.92 21.39
N GLU A 89 -10.57 -15.26 21.35
CA GLU A 89 -10.53 -16.09 22.55
C GLU A 89 -9.23 -15.94 23.34
N ALA A 90 -8.09 -15.82 22.64
CA ALA A 90 -6.80 -15.61 23.26
C ALA A 90 -6.59 -14.18 23.81
N ASN A 91 -7.36 -13.19 23.35
CA ASN A 91 -7.16 -11.77 23.68
C ASN A 91 -8.48 -11.04 24.06
N PRO A 92 -9.35 -11.58 24.92
CA PRO A 92 -10.73 -11.07 25.11
C PRO A 92 -10.78 -9.61 25.57
N GLU A 93 -9.81 -9.14 26.34
CA GLU A 93 -9.81 -7.79 26.91
C GLU A 93 -9.18 -6.75 25.96
N ASN A 94 -8.24 -7.17 25.10
CA ASN A 94 -7.38 -6.26 24.36
C ASN A 94 -7.54 -6.35 22.82
N TYR A 95 -8.41 -7.23 22.31
CA TYR A 95 -8.50 -7.47 20.86
C TYR A 95 -8.81 -6.19 20.08
N GLN A 96 -9.72 -5.32 20.56
CA GLN A 96 -10.03 -4.07 19.87
C GLN A 96 -8.82 -3.12 19.82
N HIS A 97 -8.00 -3.10 20.87
CA HIS A 97 -6.76 -2.34 20.88
C HIS A 97 -5.76 -2.85 19.82
N TYR A 98 -5.66 -4.16 19.64
CA TYR A 98 -4.77 -4.75 18.65
C TYR A 98 -5.23 -4.41 17.22
N TYR A 99 -6.53 -4.46 16.93
CA TYR A 99 -7.06 -4.00 15.66
C TYR A 99 -6.81 -2.51 15.43
N PHE A 100 -6.95 -1.69 16.46
CA PHE A 100 -6.59 -0.26 16.38
C PHE A 100 -5.11 -0.07 15.98
N LEU A 101 -4.19 -0.83 16.57
CA LEU A 101 -2.76 -0.77 16.22
C LEU A 101 -2.54 -1.14 14.74
N GLY A 102 -3.21 -2.18 14.25
CA GLY A 102 -3.18 -2.58 12.84
C GLY A 102 -3.68 -1.48 11.91
N ARG A 103 -4.76 -0.80 12.25
CA ARG A 103 -5.32 0.35 11.52
C ARG A 103 -4.35 1.54 11.47
N CYS A 104 -3.60 1.79 12.54
CA CYS A 104 -2.56 2.82 12.55
C CYS A 104 -1.50 2.58 11.47
N MET A 105 -1.16 1.32 11.19
CA MET A 105 -0.20 0.96 10.13
C MET A 105 -0.76 1.25 8.73
N ILE A 106 -2.05 1.06 8.50
CA ILE A 106 -2.71 1.42 7.23
C ILE A 106 -2.82 2.95 7.07
N LEU A 107 -3.14 3.65 8.14
CA LEU A 107 -3.19 5.11 8.15
C LEU A 107 -1.80 5.72 7.83
N LEU A 108 -0.72 5.11 8.32
CA LEU A 108 0.65 5.50 7.97
C LEU A 108 0.88 5.35 6.46
N LEU A 109 0.46 4.24 5.85
CA LEU A 109 0.55 4.03 4.40
C LEU A 109 -0.27 5.07 3.62
N SER A 110 -1.43 5.49 4.14
CA SER A 110 -2.23 6.56 3.54
C SER A 110 -1.48 7.89 3.53
N CYS A 111 -0.83 8.25 4.63
CA CYS A 111 -0.01 9.47 4.70
C CYS A 111 1.18 9.42 3.74
N VAL A 112 1.87 8.28 3.66
CA VAL A 112 2.98 8.08 2.70
C VAL A 112 2.48 8.19 1.26
N SER A 113 1.30 7.65 0.95
CA SER A 113 0.68 7.76 -0.37
C SER A 113 0.31 9.21 -0.71
N GLY A 114 -0.24 9.95 0.25
CA GLY A 114 -0.52 11.39 0.10
C GLY A 114 0.74 12.23 -0.12
N LEU A 115 1.84 11.88 0.56
CA LEU A 115 3.15 12.51 0.34
C LEU A 115 3.69 12.22 -1.06
N LEU A 116 3.58 10.97 -1.53
CA LEU A 116 3.98 10.58 -2.89
C LEU A 116 3.15 11.31 -3.95
N LEU A 117 1.84 11.44 -3.71
CA LEU A 117 0.94 12.23 -4.57
C LEU A 117 1.38 13.69 -4.66
N ALA A 118 1.75 14.31 -3.52
CA ALA A 118 2.27 15.67 -3.48
C ALA A 118 3.55 15.82 -4.32
N LEU A 119 4.50 14.91 -4.13
CA LEU A 119 5.76 14.90 -4.87
C LEU A 119 5.53 14.78 -6.38
N TRP A 120 4.76 13.79 -6.79
CA TRP A 120 4.53 13.53 -8.22
C TRP A 120 3.72 14.64 -8.89
N THR A 121 2.66 15.11 -8.25
CA THR A 121 1.85 16.23 -8.80
C THR A 121 2.66 17.51 -8.91
N ARG A 122 3.55 17.78 -7.95
CA ARG A 122 4.45 18.93 -8.03
C ARG A 122 5.43 18.84 -9.19
N GLU A 123 5.96 17.65 -9.46
CA GLU A 123 6.86 17.43 -10.60
C GLU A 123 6.15 17.55 -11.96
N LEU A 124 4.89 17.13 -12.04
CA LEU A 124 4.11 17.17 -13.27
C LEU A 124 3.53 18.55 -13.59
N PHE A 125 3.14 19.32 -12.56
CA PHE A 125 2.38 20.56 -12.71
C PHE A 125 2.98 21.72 -11.90
N SER A 126 2.55 21.85 -10.62
CA SER A 126 3.00 22.96 -9.77
C SER A 126 2.79 22.64 -8.29
N SER A 127 3.37 23.48 -7.40
CA SER A 127 3.16 23.37 -5.96
C SER A 127 1.68 23.60 -5.57
N GLN A 128 0.96 24.50 -6.27
CA GLN A 128 -0.46 24.77 -6.01
C GLN A 128 -1.32 23.54 -6.39
N ALA A 129 -1.08 22.97 -7.58
CA ALA A 129 -1.76 21.75 -8.00
C ALA A 129 -1.51 20.58 -7.02
N ALA A 130 -0.28 20.46 -6.52
CA ALA A 130 0.05 19.42 -5.53
C ALA A 130 -0.67 19.63 -4.20
N CYS A 131 -0.76 20.87 -3.68
CA CYS A 131 -1.54 21.16 -2.48
C CYS A 131 -3.01 20.81 -2.67
N PHE A 132 -3.58 21.14 -3.82
CA PHE A 132 -4.97 20.82 -4.14
C PHE A 132 -5.20 19.31 -4.28
N ALA A 133 -4.29 18.58 -4.92
CA ALA A 133 -4.36 17.11 -5.01
C ALA A 133 -4.31 16.44 -3.64
N VAL A 134 -3.42 16.89 -2.74
CA VAL A 134 -3.36 16.38 -1.37
C VAL A 134 -4.62 16.75 -0.58
N PHE A 135 -5.16 17.95 -0.77
CA PHE A 135 -6.43 18.33 -0.17
C PHE A 135 -7.56 17.37 -0.58
N LEU A 136 -7.68 17.07 -1.88
CA LEU A 136 -8.67 16.10 -2.38
C LEU A 136 -8.43 14.69 -1.82
N TRP A 137 -7.18 14.26 -1.70
CA TRP A 137 -6.81 12.99 -1.07
C TRP A 137 -7.27 12.92 0.37
N VAL A 138 -6.93 13.93 1.16
CA VAL A 138 -7.23 14.00 2.60
C VAL A 138 -8.72 14.14 2.88
N MET A 139 -9.45 14.89 2.05
CA MET A 139 -10.89 15.13 2.21
C MET A 139 -11.76 14.09 1.51
N SER A 140 -11.19 13.13 0.79
CA SER A 140 -11.95 12.06 0.16
C SER A 140 -12.56 11.13 1.21
N PRO A 141 -13.90 10.98 1.27
CA PRO A 141 -14.55 10.06 2.19
C PRO A 141 -14.07 8.61 2.05
N ASN A 142 -13.84 8.17 0.79
CA ASN A 142 -13.37 6.83 0.51
C ASN A 142 -11.94 6.58 1.04
N ILE A 143 -11.05 7.57 0.89
CA ILE A 143 -9.68 7.48 1.40
C ILE A 143 -9.70 7.48 2.93
N LEU A 144 -10.48 8.36 3.56
CA LEU A 144 -10.59 8.41 5.02
C LEU A 144 -11.17 7.11 5.60
N ALA A 145 -12.23 6.58 4.99
CA ALA A 145 -12.85 5.33 5.43
C ALA A 145 -11.87 4.16 5.30
N SER A 146 -11.23 3.99 4.13
CA SER A 146 -10.27 2.90 3.91
C SER A 146 -8.99 3.04 4.74
N ALA A 147 -8.57 4.29 5.06
CA ALA A 147 -7.40 4.54 5.90
C ALA A 147 -7.62 4.17 7.37
N ALA A 148 -8.87 4.16 7.83
CA ALA A 148 -9.27 3.80 9.19
C ALA A 148 -9.54 2.30 9.38
N LEU A 149 -9.34 1.48 8.34
CA LEU A 149 -9.58 0.03 8.34
C LEU A 149 -8.29 -0.75 8.08
N GLY A 150 -8.16 -1.91 8.70
CA GLY A 150 -7.03 -2.84 8.51
C GLY A 150 -7.11 -3.66 7.23
N THR A 151 -7.61 -3.09 6.13
CA THR A 151 -7.82 -3.77 4.84
C THR A 151 -6.71 -3.46 3.83
N GLN A 152 -6.68 -4.21 2.73
CA GLN A 152 -5.67 -4.06 1.68
C GLN A 152 -5.97 -2.92 0.69
N ASP A 153 -7.17 -2.34 0.70
CA ASP A 153 -7.67 -1.46 -0.35
C ASP A 153 -6.92 -0.13 -0.45
N LEU A 154 -6.66 0.49 0.69
CA LEU A 154 -5.85 1.71 0.70
C LEU A 154 -4.40 1.43 0.29
N ALA A 155 -3.84 0.34 0.79
CA ALA A 155 -2.46 -0.03 0.49
C ALA A 155 -2.26 -0.28 -1.00
N ILE A 156 -3.15 -1.04 -1.65
CA ILE A 156 -3.05 -1.27 -3.10
C ILE A 156 -3.21 0.04 -3.89
N THR A 157 -4.07 0.95 -3.45
CA THR A 157 -4.20 2.29 -4.05
C THR A 157 -2.88 3.07 -3.99
N GLY A 158 -2.21 3.05 -2.84
CA GLY A 158 -0.89 3.64 -2.67
C GLY A 158 0.18 2.98 -3.55
N PHE A 159 0.16 1.65 -3.67
CA PHE A 159 1.08 0.95 -4.57
C PHE A 159 0.80 1.23 -6.05
N PHE A 160 -0.45 1.35 -6.48
CA PHE A 160 -0.76 1.81 -7.84
C PHE A 160 -0.12 3.16 -8.12
N LEU A 161 -0.29 4.12 -7.21
CA LEU A 161 0.34 5.44 -7.32
C LEU A 161 1.87 5.34 -7.39
N ALA A 162 2.48 4.52 -6.53
CA ALA A 162 3.93 4.35 -6.48
C ALA A 162 4.48 3.67 -7.75
N VAL A 163 3.81 2.64 -8.26
CA VAL A 163 4.20 1.95 -9.50
C VAL A 163 4.11 2.89 -10.69
N PHE A 164 3.03 3.68 -10.81
CA PHE A 164 2.90 4.66 -11.88
C PHE A 164 3.93 5.79 -11.79
N TYR A 165 4.25 6.26 -10.60
CA TYR A 165 5.32 7.24 -10.41
C TYR A 165 6.67 6.69 -10.86
N CYS A 166 7.06 5.51 -10.38
CA CYS A 166 8.32 4.87 -10.74
C CYS A 166 8.38 4.52 -12.23
N GLY A 167 7.29 4.01 -12.80
CA GLY A 167 7.15 3.72 -14.23
C GLY A 167 7.27 4.97 -15.10
N TRP A 168 6.69 6.09 -14.66
CA TRP A 168 6.85 7.39 -15.32
C TRP A 168 8.32 7.86 -15.29
N LYS A 169 8.97 7.76 -14.13
CA LYS A 169 10.40 8.06 -14.00
C LYS A 169 11.25 7.19 -14.93
N PHE A 170 10.95 5.88 -15.00
CA PHE A 170 11.62 4.97 -15.91
C PHE A 170 11.35 5.30 -17.38
N ALA A 171 10.14 5.69 -17.74
CA ALA A 171 9.81 6.10 -19.11
C ALA A 171 10.55 7.38 -19.53
N CYS A 172 10.68 8.36 -18.62
CA CYS A 172 11.42 9.60 -18.86
C CYS A 172 12.95 9.39 -18.84
N LEU A 173 13.44 8.57 -17.92
CA LEU A 173 14.86 8.34 -17.67
C LEU A 173 15.11 6.82 -17.52
N PRO A 174 15.28 6.07 -18.61
CA PRO A 174 15.41 4.62 -18.59
C PRO A 174 16.79 4.20 -18.05
N THR A 175 16.96 4.29 -16.74
CA THR A 175 18.16 3.87 -15.99
C THR A 175 17.91 2.56 -15.25
N TRP A 176 18.97 1.82 -14.94
CA TRP A 176 18.90 0.60 -14.12
C TRP A 176 18.27 0.87 -12.74
N LYS A 177 18.55 2.03 -12.15
CA LYS A 177 17.94 2.45 -10.89
C LYS A 177 16.40 2.44 -10.97
N TRP A 178 15.83 3.14 -11.98
CA TRP A 178 14.39 3.23 -12.12
C TRP A 178 13.75 1.92 -12.58
N SER A 179 14.46 1.09 -13.37
CA SER A 179 14.01 -0.27 -13.69
C SER A 179 13.87 -1.12 -12.42
N LEU A 180 14.94 -1.17 -11.61
CA LEU A 180 14.96 -1.96 -10.37
C LEU A 180 13.90 -1.47 -9.36
N VAL A 181 13.80 -0.15 -9.13
CA VAL A 181 12.81 0.43 -8.20
C VAL A 181 11.39 0.13 -8.66
N THR A 182 11.09 0.28 -9.97
CA THR A 182 9.76 -0.04 -10.50
C THR A 182 9.44 -1.53 -10.32
N GLY A 183 10.39 -2.43 -10.60
CA GLY A 183 10.22 -3.87 -10.39
C GLY A 183 9.95 -4.23 -8.93
N ILE A 184 10.73 -3.67 -8.00
CA ILE A 184 10.53 -3.89 -6.56
C ILE A 184 9.14 -3.41 -6.12
N VAL A 185 8.75 -2.19 -6.50
CA VAL A 185 7.44 -1.62 -6.11
C VAL A 185 6.30 -2.40 -6.75
N LEU A 186 6.46 -2.87 -8.01
CA LEU A 186 5.50 -3.74 -8.67
C LEU A 186 5.37 -5.09 -7.95
N GLY A 187 6.48 -5.71 -7.54
CA GLY A 187 6.49 -6.94 -6.74
C GLY A 187 5.78 -6.76 -5.39
N LEU A 188 6.03 -5.65 -4.69
CA LEU A 188 5.32 -5.31 -3.44
C LEU A 188 3.82 -5.10 -3.68
N ALA A 189 3.43 -4.50 -4.79
CA ALA A 189 2.03 -4.38 -5.18
C ALA A 189 1.37 -5.75 -5.38
N GLN A 190 2.07 -6.72 -6.03
CA GLN A 190 1.57 -8.09 -6.20
C GLN A 190 1.39 -8.80 -4.84
N LEU A 191 2.31 -8.58 -3.90
CA LEU A 191 2.21 -9.11 -2.55
C LEU A 191 1.15 -8.41 -1.69
N THR A 192 0.54 -7.32 -2.19
CA THR A 192 -0.54 -6.59 -1.52
C THR A 192 -1.92 -7.11 -1.92
N LYS A 193 -2.19 -7.22 -3.21
CA LYS A 193 -3.50 -7.69 -3.74
C LYS A 193 -3.34 -8.25 -5.15
N TYR A 194 -4.02 -9.35 -5.47
CA TYR A 194 -3.93 -9.99 -6.79
C TYR A 194 -4.35 -9.09 -7.95
N THR A 195 -5.22 -8.09 -7.70
CA THR A 195 -5.59 -7.09 -8.72
C THR A 195 -4.41 -6.26 -9.22
N ALA A 196 -3.28 -6.26 -8.52
CA ALA A 196 -2.05 -5.61 -8.97
C ALA A 196 -1.50 -6.17 -10.30
N ILE A 197 -1.95 -7.36 -10.75
CA ILE A 197 -1.59 -7.91 -12.07
C ILE A 197 -1.96 -6.94 -13.20
N LEU A 198 -3.00 -6.13 -13.01
CA LEU A 198 -3.41 -5.10 -13.97
C LEU A 198 -2.36 -3.99 -14.16
N LEU A 199 -1.44 -3.80 -13.22
CA LEU A 199 -0.36 -2.83 -13.35
C LEU A 199 0.59 -3.16 -14.49
N VAL A 200 0.77 -4.44 -14.83
CA VAL A 200 1.68 -4.85 -15.90
C VAL A 200 1.27 -4.26 -17.26
N PRO A 201 0.05 -4.52 -17.79
CA PRO A 201 -0.37 -3.90 -19.04
C PRO A 201 -0.50 -2.37 -18.93
N LEU A 202 -0.89 -1.83 -17.78
CA LEU A 202 -1.00 -0.39 -17.57
C LEU A 202 0.35 0.32 -17.61
N LEU A 203 1.42 -0.28 -17.08
CA LEU A 203 2.80 0.23 -17.20
C LEU A 203 3.27 0.27 -18.66
N LEU A 204 2.94 -0.76 -19.45
CA LEU A 204 3.26 -0.77 -20.89
C LEU A 204 2.56 0.37 -21.60
N ILE A 205 1.27 0.57 -21.35
CA ILE A 205 0.50 1.69 -21.91
C ILE A 205 1.10 3.03 -21.48
N GLN A 206 1.39 3.21 -20.19
CA GLN A 206 2.02 4.43 -19.67
C GLN A 206 3.35 4.71 -20.37
N TRP A 207 4.20 3.69 -20.51
CA TRP A 207 5.50 3.82 -21.17
C TRP A 207 5.36 4.29 -22.63
N VAL A 208 4.44 3.67 -23.39
CA VAL A 208 4.16 4.06 -24.78
C VAL A 208 3.67 5.52 -24.86
N LEU A 209 2.72 5.90 -24.00
CA LEU A 209 2.16 7.25 -24.00
C LEU A 209 3.19 8.32 -23.63
N VAL A 210 4.03 8.06 -22.64
CA VAL A 210 5.09 9.00 -22.21
C VAL A 210 6.12 9.17 -23.33
N ARG A 211 6.52 8.07 -23.98
CA ARG A 211 7.49 8.10 -25.08
C ARG A 211 6.92 8.78 -26.33
N TYR A 212 5.66 8.55 -26.64
CA TYR A 212 5.00 9.20 -27.77
C TYR A 212 4.91 10.73 -27.60
N LYS A 213 4.60 11.20 -26.39
CA LYS A 213 4.49 12.65 -26.09
C LYS A 213 5.84 13.37 -26.00
N ASN A 214 6.94 12.65 -25.78
CA ASN A 214 8.27 13.23 -25.60
C ASN A 214 9.26 12.61 -26.60
N PRO A 215 9.22 13.01 -27.89
CA PRO A 215 10.09 12.45 -28.94
C PRO A 215 11.59 12.63 -28.63
N GLU A 216 11.99 13.71 -27.96
CA GLU A 216 13.38 13.96 -27.54
C GLU A 216 13.92 12.87 -26.62
N THR A 217 13.06 12.14 -25.92
CA THR A 217 13.48 10.99 -25.12
C THR A 217 13.77 9.74 -25.95
N GLN A 218 13.44 9.75 -27.25
CA GLN A 218 13.68 8.62 -28.17
C GLN A 218 15.14 8.49 -28.59
N GLU A 219 15.94 9.56 -28.56
CA GLU A 219 17.37 9.54 -28.90
C GLU A 219 18.26 8.86 -27.86
N ARG A 220 17.69 8.43 -26.72
CA ARG A 220 18.40 7.74 -25.63
C ARG A 220 18.14 6.22 -25.65
N PRO A 221 18.99 5.44 -25.16
CA PRO A 221 19.80 4.32 -25.66
C PRO A 221 19.06 3.27 -26.49
N ALA A 222 19.81 2.49 -27.25
CA ALA A 222 19.36 1.46 -28.21
C ALA A 222 18.22 0.58 -27.64
N PRO A 223 17.21 0.22 -28.47
CA PRO A 223 16.04 -0.56 -28.05
C PRO A 223 16.38 -1.87 -27.32
N LYS A 224 17.51 -2.51 -27.66
CA LYS A 224 17.98 -3.74 -27.00
C LYS A 224 18.23 -3.58 -25.49
N THR A 225 18.78 -2.42 -25.06
CA THR A 225 19.02 -2.14 -23.64
C THR A 225 17.72 -1.84 -22.88
N VAL A 226 16.73 -1.29 -23.55
CA VAL A 226 15.40 -1.04 -22.99
C VAL A 226 14.66 -2.37 -22.79
N VAL A 227 14.68 -3.25 -23.79
CA VAL A 227 14.05 -4.59 -23.69
C VAL A 227 14.68 -5.42 -22.56
N LEU A 228 16.00 -5.39 -22.40
CA LEU A 228 16.69 -6.09 -21.31
C LEU A 228 16.26 -5.52 -19.93
N ARG A 229 16.06 -4.20 -19.81
CA ARG A 229 15.60 -3.55 -18.59
C ARG A 229 14.15 -3.85 -18.27
N TRP A 230 13.30 -4.02 -19.29
CA TRP A 230 11.94 -4.53 -19.12
C TRP A 230 11.93 -5.99 -18.65
N GLY A 231 12.83 -6.83 -19.16
CA GLY A 231 12.99 -8.21 -18.70
C GLY A 231 13.28 -8.29 -17.18
N VAL A 232 14.17 -7.44 -16.67
CA VAL A 232 14.47 -7.35 -15.22
C VAL A 232 13.31 -6.80 -14.40
N LEU A 233 12.43 -6.01 -15.02
CA LEU A 233 11.28 -5.41 -14.34
C LEU A 233 10.14 -6.44 -14.14
N LEU A 234 10.08 -7.48 -15.00
CA LEU A 234 9.02 -8.49 -15.01
C LEU A 234 9.44 -9.83 -14.36
N LEU A 235 10.74 -10.01 -14.03
CA LEU A 235 11.26 -11.13 -13.23
C LEU A 235 11.14 -10.86 -11.74
#